data_d39cf78344a1975975193ca5af642b88
#
_entry.id   d39cf78344a1975975193ca5af642b88
#
_cell.length_a   1.000
_cell.length_b   1.000
_cell.length_c   1.000
_cell.angle_alpha   90.00
_cell.angle_beta   90.00
_cell.angle_gamma   90.00
#
_symmetry.space_group_name_H-M   'P 1'
#
loop_
_entity.id
_entity.type
_entity.pdbx_description
1 polymer ?
#
loop_
_entity_poly.entity_id
_entity_poly.type
_entity_poly.pdbx_seq_one_letter_code
_entity_poly.pdbx_strand_id
1 'polypeptide(L)'
;MKKLFTFVCAMALALSANAAEQIKTTFNSWGEGCTVDGNTLVFTVAWKGAGVDFTDGQDADKKCTDMSEFDYLWVTFSETTCDFKLDTQYTTAYNQDVEASAIAGSKIIGVKLNDEYSDQFAQYFIQSKGVGKLVVTGAYVGTEAEYKAVLEGNKPQKSDLTLADLGSGWGKSTYDAATKTVTIGEDWSGKGWWLDKADYSDFDKLVINFASATTANGKVVVEYNGDEDGSSAEFAEGATSVEIELKADFKNTVRQIYIQGPAGSTYTLASAYVCVKDYNPSTGISNTVVPPAAKASKIYNLAGQQVSKSYKGVVIKNGKKYVQ
;
A
#
# COMPACT_ATOMS: atom_id res chain seq x y z
N MET A 1 36.24 4.26 -29.79
CA MET A 1 34.86 4.30 -29.28
C MET A 1 34.69 3.11 -28.33
N LYS A 2 34.82 3.34 -27.01
CA LYS A 2 34.69 2.30 -25.98
C LYS A 2 33.26 2.38 -25.46
N LYS A 3 32.45 1.32 -25.65
CA LYS A 3 31.12 1.20 -25.11
C LYS A 3 31.26 0.85 -23.62
N LEU A 4 30.84 1.78 -22.76
CA LEU A 4 30.71 1.57 -21.32
C LEU A 4 29.43 0.79 -21.08
N PHE A 5 29.54 -0.48 -20.75
CA PHE A 5 28.42 -1.29 -20.23
C PHE A 5 28.24 -0.95 -18.76
N THR A 6 27.20 -0.20 -18.45
CA THR A 6 26.76 0.00 -17.06
C THR A 6 26.08 -1.28 -16.60
N PHE A 7 26.75 -2.04 -15.75
CA PHE A 7 26.20 -3.19 -15.05
C PHE A 7 25.28 -2.67 -13.96
N VAL A 8 23.98 -2.75 -14.17
CA VAL A 8 22.99 -2.61 -13.08
C VAL A 8 23.09 -3.89 -12.25
N CYS A 9 23.83 -3.83 -11.14
CA CYS A 9 23.75 -4.85 -10.11
C CYS A 9 22.36 -4.82 -9.48
N ALA A 10 21.44 -5.64 -9.98
CA ALA A 10 20.31 -6.09 -9.21
C ALA A 10 20.90 -6.89 -8.04
N MET A 11 20.97 -6.31 -6.84
CA MET A 11 21.14 -7.07 -5.62
C MET A 11 19.91 -7.97 -5.46
N ALA A 12 20.02 -9.19 -5.99
CA ALA A 12 19.17 -10.28 -5.52
C ALA A 12 19.61 -10.55 -4.07
N LEU A 13 18.92 -9.94 -3.11
CA LEU A 13 18.92 -10.44 -1.74
C LEU A 13 18.49 -11.90 -1.85
N ALA A 14 19.44 -12.80 -1.63
CA ALA A 14 19.18 -14.19 -1.38
C ALA A 14 18.46 -14.27 -0.03
N LEU A 15 17.16 -13.99 -0.02
CA LEU A 15 16.28 -14.30 1.08
C LEU A 15 16.22 -15.83 1.17
N SER A 16 16.57 -16.34 2.33
CA SER A 16 16.52 -17.72 2.72
C SER A 16 15.18 -18.38 2.34
N ALA A 17 15.25 -19.61 2.00
CA ALA A 17 14.40 -20.64 1.46
C ALA A 17 12.90 -20.74 1.84
N ASN A 18 12.27 -19.78 2.49
CA ASN A 18 10.83 -19.77 2.73
C ASN A 18 10.24 -18.52 2.06
N ALA A 19 9.77 -18.65 0.82
CA ALA A 19 8.94 -17.62 0.20
C ALA A 19 7.55 -17.66 0.84
N ALA A 20 6.91 -16.48 1.04
CA ALA A 20 5.54 -16.38 1.51
C ALA A 20 4.63 -17.41 0.80
N GLU A 21 3.88 -18.17 1.58
CA GLU A 21 2.98 -19.22 1.06
C GLU A 21 1.57 -18.65 0.89
N GLN A 22 1.02 -18.84 -0.31
CA GLN A 22 -0.38 -18.48 -0.54
C GLN A 22 -1.29 -19.54 0.07
N ILE A 23 -2.22 -19.09 0.92
CA ILE A 23 -3.22 -19.92 1.56
C ILE A 23 -4.60 -19.76 0.92
N LYS A 24 -5.54 -20.63 1.29
CA LYS A 24 -6.90 -20.61 0.73
C LYS A 24 -7.66 -19.34 1.10
N THR A 25 -8.55 -18.91 0.18
CA THR A 25 -9.44 -17.74 0.32
C THR A 25 -10.90 -18.11 0.11
N THR A 26 -11.28 -19.36 0.38
CA THR A 26 -12.67 -19.80 0.28
C THR A 26 -13.40 -19.38 1.55
N PHE A 27 -14.05 -18.22 1.48
CA PHE A 27 -14.78 -17.63 2.60
C PHE A 27 -16.16 -18.25 2.77
N ASN A 28 -16.57 -18.38 4.02
CA ASN A 28 -17.94 -18.72 4.44
C ASN A 28 -18.51 -17.58 5.28
N SER A 29 -19.68 -17.06 4.91
CA SER A 29 -20.32 -15.97 5.66
C SER A 29 -20.92 -16.47 6.97
N TRP A 30 -20.92 -15.60 7.98
CA TRP A 30 -21.54 -15.88 9.28
C TRP A 30 -22.93 -15.25 9.35
N GLY A 31 -23.91 -15.92 8.75
CA GLY A 31 -25.32 -15.54 8.82
C GLY A 31 -25.70 -14.32 7.97
N GLU A 32 -26.83 -13.72 8.29
CA GLU A 32 -27.37 -12.58 7.55
C GLU A 32 -26.52 -11.32 7.68
N GLY A 33 -26.47 -10.52 6.61
CA GLY A 33 -25.74 -9.23 6.58
C GLY A 33 -24.32 -9.31 6.04
N CYS A 34 -23.82 -10.51 5.72
CA CYS A 34 -22.62 -10.71 4.91
C CYS A 34 -22.92 -11.70 3.80
N THR A 35 -22.63 -11.35 2.55
CA THR A 35 -22.68 -12.27 1.41
C THR A 35 -21.29 -12.45 0.82
N VAL A 36 -21.01 -13.67 0.37
CA VAL A 36 -19.75 -14.06 -0.25
C VAL A 36 -20.04 -14.47 -1.70
N ASP A 37 -19.37 -13.81 -2.65
CA ASP A 37 -19.39 -14.16 -4.06
C ASP A 37 -17.95 -14.30 -4.57
N GLY A 38 -17.46 -15.53 -4.63
CA GLY A 38 -16.06 -15.83 -4.86
C GLY A 38 -15.18 -15.16 -3.80
N ASN A 39 -14.33 -14.23 -4.23
CA ASN A 39 -13.45 -13.45 -3.35
C ASN A 39 -14.04 -12.08 -2.95
N THR A 40 -15.30 -11.81 -3.26
CA THR A 40 -15.98 -10.57 -2.90
C THR A 40 -16.84 -10.77 -1.66
N LEU A 41 -16.58 -9.97 -0.63
CA LEU A 41 -17.34 -9.93 0.61
C LEU A 41 -18.18 -8.65 0.61
N VAL A 42 -19.51 -8.78 0.71
CA VAL A 42 -20.45 -7.63 0.77
C VAL A 42 -21.13 -7.61 2.12
N PHE A 43 -21.00 -6.50 2.82
CA PHE A 43 -21.55 -6.28 4.15
C PHE A 43 -22.71 -5.28 4.08
N THR A 44 -23.91 -5.72 4.40
CA THR A 44 -25.12 -4.88 4.47
C THR A 44 -25.40 -4.39 5.89
N VAL A 45 -24.69 -4.95 6.88
CA VAL A 45 -24.75 -4.59 8.31
C VAL A 45 -23.34 -4.59 8.87
N ALA A 46 -23.01 -3.64 9.74
CA ALA A 46 -21.75 -3.60 10.48
C ALA A 46 -21.58 -4.82 11.39
N TRP A 47 -20.32 -5.16 11.68
CA TRP A 47 -19.93 -6.26 12.57
C TRP A 47 -20.34 -7.65 12.08
N LYS A 48 -20.51 -7.79 10.77
CA LYS A 48 -20.67 -9.09 10.10
C LYS A 48 -19.37 -9.53 9.50
N GLY A 49 -19.19 -10.85 9.37
CA GLY A 49 -17.93 -11.42 8.94
C GLY A 49 -18.05 -12.61 8.01
N ALA A 50 -16.93 -12.95 7.40
CA ALA A 50 -16.73 -14.17 6.66
C ALA A 50 -15.35 -14.75 7.03
N GLY A 51 -15.29 -16.04 7.23
CA GLY A 51 -14.07 -16.75 7.64
C GLY A 51 -13.65 -17.85 6.68
N VAL A 52 -12.39 -18.21 6.80
CA VAL A 52 -11.76 -19.35 6.10
C VAL A 52 -11.29 -20.34 7.15
N ASP A 53 -11.93 -21.50 7.20
CA ASP A 53 -11.66 -22.56 8.18
C ASP A 53 -10.45 -23.40 7.72
N PHE A 54 -9.53 -23.65 8.62
CA PHE A 54 -8.33 -24.49 8.46
C PHE A 54 -8.36 -25.76 9.29
N THR A 55 -9.46 -26.02 9.97
CA THR A 55 -9.60 -27.26 10.71
C THR A 55 -9.93 -28.42 9.76
N ASP A 56 -9.56 -29.62 10.18
CA ASP A 56 -9.82 -30.88 9.51
C ASP A 56 -10.62 -31.80 10.45
N GLY A 57 -11.45 -32.68 9.85
CA GLY A 57 -12.33 -33.54 10.61
C GLY A 57 -13.64 -32.88 11.07
N GLN A 58 -14.45 -33.63 11.82
CA GLN A 58 -15.73 -33.18 12.39
C GLN A 58 -15.77 -33.46 13.88
N ASP A 59 -16.36 -32.54 14.64
CA ASP A 59 -16.55 -32.67 16.08
C ASP A 59 -15.27 -33.02 16.86
N ALA A 60 -15.26 -34.16 17.54
CA ALA A 60 -14.16 -34.58 18.41
C ALA A 60 -12.86 -34.93 17.67
N ASP A 61 -12.94 -35.24 16.38
CA ASP A 61 -11.78 -35.59 15.54
C ASP A 61 -11.19 -34.39 14.80
N LYS A 62 -11.75 -33.23 15.03
CA LYS A 62 -11.33 -31.99 14.38
C LYS A 62 -9.91 -31.60 14.79
N LYS A 63 -9.07 -31.34 13.79
CA LYS A 63 -7.66 -30.95 13.98
C LYS A 63 -7.41 -29.58 13.37
N CYS A 64 -6.60 -28.80 14.05
CA CYS A 64 -6.10 -27.52 13.55
C CYS A 64 -4.90 -27.74 12.61
N THR A 65 -4.58 -26.70 11.82
CA THR A 65 -3.41 -26.68 10.93
C THR A 65 -2.20 -26.13 11.69
N ASP A 66 -1.05 -26.73 11.51
CA ASP A 66 0.22 -26.23 12.03
C ASP A 66 0.73 -25.10 11.13
N MET A 67 0.85 -23.90 11.69
CA MET A 67 1.38 -22.67 11.06
C MET A 67 2.63 -22.17 11.82
N SER A 68 3.24 -22.97 12.68
CA SER A 68 4.33 -22.55 13.57
C SER A 68 5.65 -22.17 12.84
N GLU A 69 5.76 -22.46 11.55
CA GLU A 69 6.89 -22.02 10.73
C GLU A 69 6.74 -20.58 10.17
N PHE A 70 5.60 -19.92 10.43
CA PHE A 70 5.29 -18.58 9.94
C PHE A 70 5.09 -17.59 11.08
N ASP A 71 5.45 -16.31 10.85
CA ASP A 71 5.30 -15.23 11.83
C ASP A 71 4.02 -14.43 11.60
N TYR A 72 3.61 -14.27 10.33
CA TYR A 72 2.51 -13.39 9.91
C TYR A 72 1.54 -14.08 8.97
N LEU A 73 0.27 -13.70 9.10
CA LEU A 73 -0.76 -13.89 8.10
C LEU A 73 -1.18 -12.51 7.56
N TRP A 74 -1.31 -12.38 6.24
CA TRP A 74 -1.83 -11.15 5.62
C TRP A 74 -2.78 -11.43 4.47
N VAL A 75 -3.69 -10.49 4.24
CA VAL A 75 -4.69 -10.53 3.17
C VAL A 75 -4.54 -9.30 2.31
N THR A 76 -4.63 -9.46 1.00
CA THR A 76 -4.52 -8.39 0.01
C THR A 76 -5.85 -8.15 -0.68
N PHE A 77 -6.11 -6.90 -1.09
CA PHE A 77 -7.39 -6.46 -1.65
C PHE A 77 -7.19 -5.61 -2.90
N SER A 78 -8.09 -5.74 -3.88
CA SER A 78 -8.23 -4.80 -4.99
C SER A 78 -9.15 -3.62 -4.62
N GLU A 79 -10.13 -3.85 -3.73
CA GLU A 79 -11.09 -2.85 -3.30
C GLU A 79 -11.49 -3.06 -1.83
N THR A 80 -11.58 -1.98 -1.06
CA THR A 80 -12.10 -1.95 0.31
C THR A 80 -12.89 -0.65 0.50
N THR A 81 -14.21 -0.74 0.75
CA THR A 81 -15.09 0.44 0.84
C THR A 81 -15.62 0.71 2.25
N CYS A 82 -15.21 -0.07 3.23
CA CYS A 82 -15.53 0.13 4.65
C CYS A 82 -14.33 -0.23 5.52
N ASP A 83 -14.33 0.25 6.74
CA ASP A 83 -13.37 -0.17 7.76
C ASP A 83 -13.64 -1.62 8.15
N PHE A 84 -12.60 -2.37 8.48
CA PHE A 84 -12.69 -3.79 8.80
C PHE A 84 -11.56 -4.23 9.72
N LYS A 85 -11.64 -5.47 10.21
CA LYS A 85 -10.55 -6.15 10.91
C LYS A 85 -10.27 -7.51 10.28
N LEU A 86 -9.04 -7.94 10.38
CA LEU A 86 -8.58 -9.31 10.17
C LEU A 86 -8.34 -9.92 11.55
N ASP A 87 -8.82 -11.11 11.75
CA ASP A 87 -8.74 -11.82 13.01
C ASP A 87 -8.29 -13.27 12.75
N THR A 88 -7.49 -13.83 13.64
CA THR A 88 -7.04 -15.23 13.60
C THR A 88 -7.43 -15.94 14.87
N GLN A 89 -7.93 -17.15 14.73
CA GLN A 89 -8.37 -17.97 15.85
C GLN A 89 -7.68 -19.32 15.84
N TYR A 90 -7.44 -19.82 17.04
CA TYR A 90 -6.64 -21.00 17.30
C TYR A 90 -7.43 -22.01 18.13
N THR A 91 -6.97 -23.23 18.14
CA THR A 91 -7.62 -24.38 18.78
C THR A 91 -8.97 -24.73 18.16
N THR A 92 -9.44 -25.94 18.40
CA THR A 92 -10.76 -26.38 17.90
C THR A 92 -11.93 -25.65 18.54
N ALA A 93 -11.69 -24.86 19.60
CA ALA A 93 -12.67 -24.00 20.25
C ALA A 93 -12.73 -22.59 19.64
N TYR A 94 -11.90 -22.28 18.62
CA TYR A 94 -11.81 -20.94 17.96
C TYR A 94 -11.61 -19.80 18.96
N ASN A 95 -10.61 -19.93 19.80
CA ASN A 95 -10.20 -18.94 20.79
C ASN A 95 -8.73 -18.51 20.59
N GLN A 96 -8.16 -17.76 21.53
CA GLN A 96 -6.79 -17.21 21.48
C GLN A 96 -6.60 -16.21 20.33
N ASP A 97 -7.60 -15.37 20.11
CA ASP A 97 -7.68 -14.45 18.98
C ASP A 97 -6.52 -13.44 18.95
N VAL A 98 -6.03 -13.18 17.74
CA VAL A 98 -5.12 -12.06 17.44
C VAL A 98 -5.71 -11.29 16.27
N GLU A 99 -5.85 -9.96 16.43
CA GLU A 99 -6.52 -9.13 15.44
C GLU A 99 -5.71 -7.91 15.00
N ALA A 100 -5.96 -7.45 13.79
CA ALA A 100 -5.53 -6.17 13.25
C ALA A 100 -6.72 -5.42 12.63
N SER A 101 -6.64 -4.09 12.58
CA SER A 101 -7.70 -3.24 12.00
C SER A 101 -7.17 -2.47 10.80
N ALA A 102 -8.02 -2.26 9.81
CA ALA A 102 -7.74 -1.46 8.63
C ALA A 102 -8.93 -0.55 8.29
N ILE A 103 -8.65 0.57 7.63
CA ILE A 103 -9.62 1.54 7.15
C ILE A 103 -10.03 1.25 5.70
N ALA A 104 -11.14 1.83 5.26
CA ALA A 104 -11.54 1.85 3.86
C ALA A 104 -10.40 2.37 2.96
N GLY A 105 -10.21 1.77 1.80
CA GLY A 105 -9.10 2.08 0.88
C GLY A 105 -7.83 1.25 1.10
N SER A 106 -7.67 0.57 2.25
CA SER A 106 -6.52 -0.28 2.54
C SER A 106 -6.38 -1.40 1.51
N LYS A 107 -5.16 -1.65 1.02
CA LYS A 107 -4.86 -2.70 0.03
C LYS A 107 -4.30 -3.97 0.65
N ILE A 108 -3.87 -3.90 1.90
CA ILE A 108 -3.29 -5.01 2.64
C ILE A 108 -3.61 -4.84 4.13
N ILE A 109 -3.82 -5.94 4.79
CA ILE A 109 -3.84 -6.04 6.26
C ILE A 109 -3.10 -7.31 6.66
N GLY A 110 -2.33 -7.25 7.73
CA GLY A 110 -1.67 -8.42 8.28
C GLY A 110 -1.74 -8.46 9.79
N VAL A 111 -1.62 -9.63 10.32
CA VAL A 111 -1.61 -9.91 11.75
C VAL A 111 -0.45 -10.84 12.09
N LYS A 112 0.25 -10.56 13.19
CA LYS A 112 1.24 -11.49 13.71
C LYS A 112 0.52 -12.75 14.24
N LEU A 113 0.99 -13.93 13.83
CA LEU A 113 0.45 -15.17 14.38
C LEU A 113 0.78 -15.30 15.87
N ASN A 114 -0.08 -15.98 16.62
CA ASN A 114 0.14 -16.22 18.05
C ASN A 114 1.26 -17.23 18.24
N ASP A 115 2.40 -16.81 18.78
CA ASP A 115 3.61 -17.65 18.94
C ASP A 115 3.36 -18.92 19.80
N GLU A 116 2.37 -18.86 20.72
CA GLU A 116 2.04 -19.98 21.62
C GLU A 116 1.09 -21.02 20.97
N TYR A 117 0.23 -20.57 20.04
CA TYR A 117 -0.84 -21.39 19.48
C TYR A 117 -0.79 -21.53 17.95
N SER A 118 0.27 -21.08 17.29
CA SER A 118 0.40 -21.13 15.83
C SER A 118 0.38 -22.56 15.26
N ASP A 119 0.76 -23.58 16.05
CA ASP A 119 0.61 -24.99 15.72
C ASP A 119 -0.84 -25.51 15.77
N GLN A 120 -1.77 -24.68 16.27
CA GLN A 120 -3.21 -24.97 16.41
C GLN A 120 -4.08 -23.97 15.67
N PHE A 121 -3.63 -23.47 14.51
CA PHE A 121 -4.36 -22.50 13.71
C PHE A 121 -5.67 -23.07 13.20
N ALA A 122 -6.80 -22.46 13.59
CA ALA A 122 -8.14 -22.93 13.29
C ALA A 122 -8.79 -22.18 12.11
N GLN A 123 -8.73 -20.85 12.12
CA GLN A 123 -9.27 -20.01 11.03
C GLN A 123 -8.68 -18.61 11.03
N TYR A 124 -8.85 -17.92 9.92
CA TYR A 124 -8.87 -16.47 9.90
C TYR A 124 -10.21 -15.98 9.38
N PHE A 125 -10.59 -14.77 9.79
CA PHE A 125 -11.79 -14.15 9.28
C PHE A 125 -11.65 -12.63 9.13
N ILE A 126 -12.50 -12.08 8.28
CA ILE A 126 -12.63 -10.65 8.06
C ILE A 126 -13.98 -10.22 8.58
N GLN A 127 -13.99 -9.23 9.48
CA GLN A 127 -15.19 -8.63 10.02
C GLN A 127 -15.26 -7.16 9.67
N SER A 128 -16.36 -6.72 9.07
CA SER A 128 -16.57 -5.31 8.74
C SER A 128 -16.90 -4.49 9.99
N LYS A 129 -16.45 -3.23 10.01
CA LYS A 129 -16.88 -2.23 11.01
C LYS A 129 -18.00 -1.33 10.48
N GLY A 130 -18.36 -1.48 9.20
CA GLY A 130 -19.41 -0.69 8.54
C GLY A 130 -20.04 -1.45 7.37
N VAL A 131 -21.03 -0.83 6.72
CA VAL A 131 -21.60 -1.31 5.46
C VAL A 131 -20.60 -1.07 4.33
N GLY A 132 -20.39 -2.06 3.47
CA GLY A 132 -19.44 -1.91 2.37
C GLY A 132 -19.06 -3.21 1.69
N LYS A 133 -17.99 -3.16 0.91
CA LYS A 133 -17.48 -4.25 0.09
C LYS A 133 -15.97 -4.39 0.24
N LEU A 134 -15.50 -5.62 0.28
CA LEU A 134 -14.08 -5.97 0.21
C LEU A 134 -13.89 -6.99 -0.92
N VAL A 135 -12.91 -6.77 -1.79
CA VAL A 135 -12.53 -7.70 -2.87
C VAL A 135 -11.14 -8.24 -2.57
N VAL A 136 -11.08 -9.47 -2.08
CA VAL A 136 -9.84 -10.16 -1.71
C VAL A 136 -9.10 -10.61 -2.98
N THR A 137 -7.80 -10.35 -3.05
CA THR A 137 -6.93 -10.80 -4.16
C THR A 137 -6.03 -11.96 -3.76
N GLY A 138 -5.79 -12.15 -2.47
CA GLY A 138 -5.01 -13.27 -1.94
C GLY A 138 -4.90 -13.23 -0.43
N ALA A 139 -4.53 -14.36 0.14
CA ALA A 139 -4.13 -14.50 1.53
C ALA A 139 -2.83 -15.29 1.60
N TYR A 140 -1.94 -14.92 2.51
CA TYR A 140 -0.58 -15.43 2.58
C TYR A 140 -0.14 -15.62 4.03
N VAL A 141 0.78 -16.54 4.24
CA VAL A 141 1.55 -16.69 5.47
C VAL A 141 3.03 -16.61 5.17
N GLY A 142 3.82 -16.12 6.09
CA GLY A 142 5.27 -15.99 5.89
C GLY A 142 5.97 -15.36 7.09
N THR A 143 7.24 -15.02 6.90
CA THR A 143 8.06 -14.35 7.89
C THR A 143 7.69 -12.86 8.04
N GLU A 144 8.07 -12.27 9.17
CA GLU A 144 7.92 -10.82 9.39
C GLU A 144 8.63 -9.98 8.29
N ALA A 145 9.79 -10.44 7.82
CA ALA A 145 10.55 -9.75 6.78
C ALA A 145 9.80 -9.75 5.43
N GLU A 146 9.15 -10.85 5.08
CA GLU A 146 8.34 -10.95 3.87
C GLU A 146 7.08 -10.08 3.95
N TYR A 147 6.40 -10.07 5.10
CA TYR A 147 5.26 -9.19 5.31
C TYR A 147 5.66 -7.71 5.19
N LYS A 148 6.76 -7.30 5.84
CA LYS A 148 7.30 -5.93 5.72
C LYS A 148 7.64 -5.57 4.28
N ALA A 149 8.25 -6.48 3.51
CA ALA A 149 8.57 -6.24 2.10
C ALA A 149 7.30 -6.03 1.25
N VAL A 150 6.22 -6.78 1.54
CA VAL A 150 4.93 -6.59 0.86
C VAL A 150 4.28 -5.27 1.26
N LEU A 151 4.35 -4.85 2.54
CA LEU A 151 3.88 -3.53 2.99
C LEU A 151 4.61 -2.40 2.25
N GLU A 152 5.94 -2.44 2.19
CA GLU A 152 6.74 -1.44 1.48
C GLU A 152 6.37 -1.38 -0.01
N GLY A 153 6.22 -2.55 -0.67
CA GLY A 153 5.80 -2.63 -2.08
C GLY A 153 4.37 -2.14 -2.35
N ASN A 154 3.52 -2.05 -1.33
CA ASN A 154 2.14 -1.58 -1.43
C ASN A 154 1.95 -0.12 -0.96
N LYS A 155 3.00 0.55 -0.49
CA LYS A 155 2.92 1.98 -0.18
C LYS A 155 2.52 2.78 -1.41
N PRO A 156 1.64 3.80 -1.24
CA PRO A 156 1.27 4.65 -2.35
C PRO A 156 2.51 5.37 -2.88
N GLN A 157 2.75 5.29 -4.19
CA GLN A 157 3.88 5.97 -4.82
C GLN A 157 3.65 7.47 -4.99
N LYS A 158 2.39 7.89 -5.01
CA LYS A 158 1.96 9.29 -5.00
C LYS A 158 0.60 9.48 -4.33
N SER A 159 0.34 10.71 -3.89
CA SER A 159 -0.97 11.19 -3.46
C SER A 159 -1.26 12.53 -4.12
N ASP A 160 -2.39 12.61 -4.83
CA ASP A 160 -2.76 13.84 -5.53
C ASP A 160 -3.34 14.89 -4.56
N LEU A 161 -2.94 16.13 -4.74
CA LEU A 161 -3.58 17.29 -4.12
C LEU A 161 -4.75 17.72 -5.02
N THR A 162 -5.96 17.75 -4.46
CA THR A 162 -7.15 18.12 -5.21
C THR A 162 -7.09 19.61 -5.57
N LEU A 163 -7.02 19.95 -6.86
CA LEU A 163 -6.96 21.34 -7.30
C LEU A 163 -8.21 22.12 -6.89
N ALA A 164 -9.38 21.48 -6.75
CA ALA A 164 -10.60 22.13 -6.27
C ALA A 164 -10.49 22.66 -4.82
N ASP A 165 -9.60 22.10 -4.01
CA ASP A 165 -9.41 22.47 -2.60
C ASP A 165 -8.41 23.65 -2.43
N LEU A 166 -7.93 24.23 -3.53
CA LEU A 166 -7.01 25.35 -3.54
C LEU A 166 -7.75 26.64 -3.11
N GLY A 167 -8.02 26.76 -1.81
CA GLY A 167 -8.88 27.81 -1.23
C GLY A 167 -8.15 28.85 -0.38
N SER A 168 -7.03 28.49 0.25
CA SER A 168 -6.26 29.39 1.12
C SER A 168 -5.48 30.46 0.33
N GLY A 169 -5.34 31.66 0.85
CA GLY A 169 -4.54 32.72 0.21
C GLY A 169 -4.63 34.06 0.90
N TRP A 170 -3.71 34.96 0.53
CA TRP A 170 -3.62 36.32 1.05
C TRP A 170 -3.20 37.30 -0.06
N GLY A 171 -3.20 38.62 0.23
CA GLY A 171 -2.74 39.65 -0.70
C GLY A 171 -3.57 39.72 -1.99
N LYS A 172 -4.89 39.52 -1.88
CA LYS A 172 -5.85 39.56 -3.01
C LYS A 172 -5.59 38.50 -4.09
N SER A 173 -4.76 37.50 -3.82
CA SER A 173 -4.54 36.37 -4.74
C SER A 173 -5.80 35.53 -4.90
N THR A 174 -6.11 35.14 -6.13
CA THR A 174 -7.31 34.37 -6.48
C THR A 174 -6.99 33.05 -7.15
N TYR A 175 -7.97 32.15 -7.17
CA TYR A 175 -7.93 30.90 -7.91
C TYR A 175 -9.22 30.74 -8.71
N ASP A 176 -9.08 30.55 -10.01
CA ASP A 176 -10.19 30.20 -10.91
C ASP A 176 -10.18 28.66 -11.09
N ALA A 177 -11.17 27.99 -10.50
CA ALA A 177 -11.28 26.54 -10.57
C ALA A 177 -11.64 26.01 -11.98
N ALA A 178 -12.29 26.81 -12.83
CA ALA A 178 -12.64 26.40 -14.18
C ALA A 178 -11.41 26.32 -15.09
N THR A 179 -10.50 27.28 -14.96
CA THR A 179 -9.23 27.33 -15.72
C THR A 179 -8.06 26.76 -14.95
N LYS A 180 -8.25 26.42 -13.67
CA LYS A 180 -7.20 25.97 -12.74
C LYS A 180 -6.06 26.99 -12.61
N THR A 181 -6.37 28.28 -12.66
CA THR A 181 -5.40 29.36 -12.70
C THR A 181 -5.32 30.09 -11.38
N VAL A 182 -4.14 30.17 -10.80
CA VAL A 182 -3.79 31.06 -9.68
C VAL A 182 -3.39 32.39 -10.26
N THR A 183 -3.95 33.50 -9.73
CA THR A 183 -3.55 34.90 -10.03
C THR A 183 -3.02 35.51 -8.74
N ILE A 184 -1.80 36.05 -8.80
CA ILE A 184 -1.15 36.74 -7.69
C ILE A 184 -1.63 38.20 -7.64
N GLY A 185 -2.23 38.58 -6.52
CA GLY A 185 -2.85 39.94 -6.39
C GLY A 185 -1.88 41.04 -5.99
N GLU A 186 -0.94 40.73 -5.12
CA GLU A 186 0.08 41.67 -4.61
C GLU A 186 1.47 40.95 -4.66
N ASP A 187 2.54 41.72 -4.70
CA ASP A 187 3.91 41.17 -4.76
C ASP A 187 4.14 40.15 -3.66
N TRP A 188 4.55 38.95 -4.04
CA TRP A 188 4.84 37.82 -3.15
C TRP A 188 3.67 37.40 -2.23
N SER A 189 2.45 37.78 -2.59
CA SER A 189 1.26 37.19 -2.03
C SER A 189 1.12 35.71 -2.52
N GLY A 190 0.21 34.96 -1.91
CA GLY A 190 0.13 33.54 -2.18
C GLY A 190 -1.30 33.00 -2.29
N LYS A 191 -1.38 31.85 -2.94
CA LYS A 191 -2.60 31.04 -3.06
C LYS A 191 -2.26 29.56 -3.00
N GLY A 192 -3.04 28.77 -2.25
CA GLY A 192 -2.71 27.37 -2.06
C GLY A 192 -3.73 26.55 -1.28
N TRP A 193 -3.27 25.46 -0.75
CA TRP A 193 -4.04 24.49 0.05
C TRP A 193 -3.79 24.70 1.54
N TRP A 194 -4.85 24.76 2.31
CA TRP A 194 -4.79 24.67 3.78
C TRP A 194 -5.09 23.25 4.17
N LEU A 195 -4.10 22.55 4.73
CA LEU A 195 -4.16 21.12 5.03
C LEU A 195 -4.27 20.82 6.52
N ASP A 196 -4.16 21.88 7.35
CA ASP A 196 -4.16 21.83 8.82
C ASP A 196 -3.05 20.97 9.40
N LYS A 197 -3.10 19.66 9.24
CA LYS A 197 -2.08 18.71 9.67
C LYS A 197 -2.13 17.45 8.78
N ALA A 198 -1.78 17.60 7.51
CA ALA A 198 -1.70 16.43 6.62
C ALA A 198 -0.47 15.58 6.94
N ASP A 199 -0.65 14.26 6.89
CA ASP A 199 0.42 13.28 7.04
C ASP A 199 0.89 12.78 5.66
N TYR A 200 2.12 13.16 5.31
CA TYR A 200 2.81 12.75 4.09
C TYR A 200 4.08 11.93 4.39
N SER A 201 4.11 11.20 5.51
CA SER A 201 5.27 10.41 5.96
C SER A 201 5.76 9.41 4.93
N ASP A 202 4.86 8.87 4.10
CA ASP A 202 5.19 7.91 3.05
C ASP A 202 5.79 8.53 1.78
N PHE A 203 5.88 9.87 1.71
CA PHE A 203 6.34 10.58 0.51
C PHE A 203 7.61 11.40 0.80
N ASP A 204 8.37 11.70 -0.25
CA ASP A 204 9.64 12.40 -0.15
C ASP A 204 9.60 13.81 -0.71
N LYS A 205 8.76 14.04 -1.73
CA LYS A 205 8.70 15.33 -2.42
C LYS A 205 7.28 15.74 -2.84
N LEU A 206 7.08 17.03 -2.93
CA LEU A 206 5.93 17.67 -3.60
C LEU A 206 6.32 17.98 -5.04
N VAL A 207 5.42 17.75 -5.97
CA VAL A 207 5.54 18.14 -7.39
C VAL A 207 4.32 18.94 -7.78
N ILE A 208 4.54 20.11 -8.39
CA ILE A 208 3.49 20.90 -9.04
C ILE A 208 3.83 21.00 -10.51
N ASN A 209 2.91 20.57 -11.37
CA ASN A 209 3.03 20.69 -12.82
C ASN A 209 2.15 21.83 -13.31
N PHE A 210 2.69 22.67 -14.17
CA PHE A 210 1.97 23.74 -14.86
C PHE A 210 1.40 23.22 -16.18
N ALA A 211 0.23 23.72 -16.58
CA ALA A 211 -0.43 23.31 -17.82
C ALA A 211 0.31 23.83 -19.08
N SER A 212 1.09 24.90 -18.92
CA SER A 212 2.00 25.47 -19.93
C SER A 212 3.20 26.06 -19.22
N ALA A 213 4.25 26.37 -19.98
CA ALA A 213 5.39 27.11 -19.45
C ALA A 213 4.93 28.40 -18.76
N THR A 214 5.46 28.65 -17.55
CA THR A 214 5.10 29.83 -16.75
C THR A 214 5.58 31.12 -17.45
N THR A 215 4.83 32.20 -17.31
CA THR A 215 5.14 33.52 -17.89
C THR A 215 5.85 34.47 -16.93
N ALA A 216 6.09 34.01 -15.71
CA ALA A 216 6.81 34.73 -14.67
C ALA A 216 7.54 33.75 -13.74
N ASN A 217 8.56 34.24 -13.05
CA ASN A 217 9.17 33.53 -11.94
C ASN A 217 8.20 33.44 -10.75
N GLY A 218 8.43 32.49 -9.87
CA GLY A 218 7.64 32.30 -8.66
C GLY A 218 8.33 31.38 -7.67
N LYS A 219 7.62 31.08 -6.60
CA LYS A 219 8.09 30.25 -5.50
C LYS A 219 6.95 29.37 -5.01
N VAL A 220 7.22 28.12 -4.74
CA VAL A 220 6.32 27.24 -3.99
C VAL A 220 6.86 27.04 -2.59
N VAL A 221 5.99 27.03 -1.60
CA VAL A 221 6.34 26.88 -0.18
C VAL A 221 5.48 25.79 0.42
N VAL A 222 6.10 24.97 1.26
CA VAL A 222 5.46 23.98 2.14
C VAL A 222 5.72 24.40 3.58
N GLU A 223 4.68 24.65 4.35
CA GLU A 223 4.78 24.95 5.77
C GLU A 223 4.35 23.73 6.61
N TYR A 224 4.98 23.61 7.75
CA TYR A 224 4.74 22.50 8.69
C TYR A 224 4.33 23.04 10.06
N ASN A 225 3.54 22.30 10.82
CA ASN A 225 3.31 22.61 12.21
C ASN A 225 4.57 22.28 13.02
N GLY A 226 5.06 23.27 13.79
CA GLY A 226 6.25 23.14 14.60
C GLY A 226 7.59 23.41 13.89
N ASP A 227 7.55 23.85 12.63
CA ASP A 227 8.72 24.32 11.87
C ASP A 227 8.46 25.71 11.32
N GLU A 228 9.31 26.69 11.68
CA GLU A 228 9.14 28.10 11.29
C GLU A 228 9.66 28.40 9.88
N ASP A 229 10.64 27.60 9.38
CA ASP A 229 11.33 27.88 8.12
C ASP A 229 10.62 27.29 6.89
N GLY A 230 9.85 26.21 7.08
CA GLY A 230 9.22 25.49 5.97
C GLY A 230 10.21 24.87 4.97
N SER A 231 9.68 24.39 3.85
CA SER A 231 10.45 24.02 2.63
C SER A 231 10.02 24.91 1.49
N SER A 232 10.92 25.26 0.58
CA SER A 232 10.54 26.05 -0.59
C SER A 232 11.42 25.78 -1.79
N ALA A 233 10.87 26.00 -2.99
CA ALA A 233 11.59 26.00 -4.25
C ALA A 233 11.16 27.16 -5.12
N GLU A 234 12.12 27.87 -5.70
CA GLU A 234 11.90 28.89 -6.70
C GLU A 234 11.82 28.27 -8.10
N PHE A 235 11.02 28.88 -8.97
CA PHE A 235 10.98 28.49 -10.36
C PHE A 235 11.07 29.75 -11.24
N ALA A 236 11.76 29.62 -12.38
CA ALA A 236 11.92 30.70 -13.33
C ALA A 236 10.72 30.77 -14.30
N GLU A 237 10.61 31.89 -15.02
CA GLU A 237 9.80 31.98 -16.24
C GLU A 237 10.19 30.84 -17.20
N GLY A 238 9.19 30.24 -17.84
CA GLY A 238 9.37 29.09 -18.72
C GLY A 238 9.33 27.73 -18.01
N ALA A 239 9.19 27.68 -16.69
CA ALA A 239 9.07 26.42 -15.94
C ALA A 239 7.78 25.68 -16.32
N THR A 240 7.85 24.36 -16.47
CA THR A 240 6.70 23.46 -16.67
C THR A 240 6.37 22.66 -15.43
N SER A 241 7.26 22.63 -14.44
CA SER A 241 7.08 21.99 -13.14
C SER A 241 7.99 22.60 -12.09
N VAL A 242 7.67 22.35 -10.83
CA VAL A 242 8.53 22.60 -9.67
C VAL A 242 8.45 21.44 -8.71
N GLU A 243 9.59 21.04 -8.14
CA GLU A 243 9.70 19.97 -7.15
C GLU A 243 10.30 20.51 -5.85
N ILE A 244 9.81 20.03 -4.71
CA ILE A 244 10.28 20.41 -3.38
C ILE A 244 10.46 19.14 -2.55
N GLU A 245 11.64 18.94 -1.96
CA GLU A 245 11.84 17.89 -0.97
C GLU A 245 11.11 18.24 0.33
N LEU A 246 10.37 17.27 0.87
CA LEU A 246 9.69 17.40 2.16
C LEU A 246 10.70 17.20 3.29
N LYS A 247 10.60 18.01 4.34
CA LYS A 247 11.45 17.87 5.53
C LYS A 247 11.13 16.56 6.26
N ALA A 248 12.11 15.66 6.38
CA ALA A 248 11.93 14.30 6.91
C ALA A 248 11.22 14.27 8.27
N ASP A 249 11.61 15.17 9.18
CA ASP A 249 11.09 15.22 10.55
C ASP A 249 9.68 15.83 10.66
N PHE A 250 9.16 16.45 9.60
CA PHE A 250 7.91 17.20 9.60
C PHE A 250 6.87 16.72 8.58
N LYS A 251 7.15 15.64 7.83
CA LYS A 251 6.24 15.08 6.80
C LYS A 251 4.82 14.78 7.31
N ASN A 252 4.66 14.46 8.59
CA ASN A 252 3.38 14.17 9.23
C ASN A 252 2.66 15.40 9.79
N THR A 253 3.16 16.60 9.51
CA THR A 253 2.65 17.85 10.09
C THR A 253 2.49 18.96 9.04
N VAL A 254 2.32 18.61 7.76
CA VAL A 254 2.16 19.60 6.69
C VAL A 254 0.92 20.44 6.93
N ARG A 255 1.12 21.77 7.13
CA ARG A 255 0.07 22.73 7.45
C ARG A 255 -0.56 23.35 6.22
N GLN A 256 0.27 23.83 5.31
CA GLN A 256 -0.20 24.41 4.04
C GLN A 256 0.87 24.34 2.94
N ILE A 257 0.40 24.39 1.71
CA ILE A 257 1.20 24.47 0.49
C ILE A 257 0.68 25.64 -0.33
N TYR A 258 1.56 26.52 -0.82
CA TYR A 258 1.11 27.66 -1.60
C TYR A 258 2.14 28.12 -2.65
N ILE A 259 1.63 28.82 -3.66
CA ILE A 259 2.39 29.42 -4.76
C ILE A 259 2.41 30.94 -4.53
N GLN A 260 3.59 31.54 -4.66
CA GLN A 260 3.85 32.97 -4.57
C GLN A 260 4.50 33.47 -5.86
N GLY A 261 4.38 34.76 -6.12
CA GLY A 261 5.06 35.41 -7.25
C GLY A 261 4.88 36.90 -7.27
N PRO A 262 5.37 37.59 -8.31
CA PRO A 262 5.12 39.01 -8.54
C PRO A 262 3.63 39.32 -8.74
N ALA A 263 3.21 40.52 -8.38
CA ALA A 263 1.83 40.98 -8.60
C ALA A 263 1.40 40.86 -10.06
N GLY A 264 0.19 40.37 -10.30
CA GLY A 264 -0.36 40.15 -11.64
C GLY A 264 0.12 38.86 -12.35
N SER A 265 1.04 38.12 -11.77
CA SER A 265 1.47 36.80 -12.33
C SER A 265 0.32 35.81 -12.31
N THR A 266 0.28 34.94 -13.31
CA THR A 266 -0.69 33.84 -13.42
C THR A 266 0.01 32.51 -13.61
N TYR A 267 -0.47 31.48 -12.89
CA TYR A 267 0.07 30.11 -12.96
C TYR A 267 -1.10 29.14 -13.17
N THR A 268 -1.20 28.55 -14.37
CA THR A 268 -2.22 27.54 -14.66
C THR A 268 -1.69 26.18 -14.31
N LEU A 269 -2.38 25.45 -13.41
CA LEU A 269 -1.96 24.18 -12.87
C LEU A 269 -2.51 23.02 -13.70
N ALA A 270 -1.65 22.04 -14.03
CA ALA A 270 -2.06 20.77 -14.60
C ALA A 270 -2.37 19.75 -13.49
N SER A 271 -1.46 19.62 -12.52
CA SER A 271 -1.58 18.73 -11.36
C SER A 271 -0.68 19.18 -10.21
N ALA A 272 -1.01 18.73 -9.00
CA ALA A 272 -0.14 18.83 -7.84
C ALA A 272 -0.24 17.51 -7.06
N TYR A 273 0.88 16.98 -6.57
CA TYR A 273 0.91 15.74 -5.80
C TYR A 273 2.17 15.63 -4.96
N VAL A 274 2.10 14.84 -3.90
CA VAL A 274 3.28 14.34 -3.18
C VAL A 274 3.63 12.95 -3.68
N CYS A 275 4.91 12.59 -3.73
CA CYS A 275 5.34 11.29 -4.23
C CYS A 275 6.66 10.83 -3.58
N VAL A 276 6.96 9.55 -3.71
CA VAL A 276 8.26 8.98 -3.33
C VAL A 276 9.37 9.53 -4.24
N LYS A 277 10.62 9.48 -3.75
CA LYS A 277 11.79 10.09 -4.42
C LYS A 277 11.94 9.65 -5.87
N ASP A 278 11.79 8.35 -6.14
CA ASP A 278 12.03 7.74 -7.46
C ASP A 278 10.75 7.58 -8.29
N TYR A 279 9.67 8.28 -7.93
CA TYR A 279 8.42 8.24 -8.68
C TYR A 279 8.61 8.73 -10.10
N ASN A 280 8.24 7.89 -11.08
CA ASN A 280 8.26 8.22 -12.50
C ASN A 280 6.84 8.15 -13.08
N PRO A 281 6.23 9.29 -13.44
CA PRO A 281 4.87 9.32 -13.99
C PRO A 281 4.73 8.59 -15.33
N SER A 282 5.83 8.37 -16.07
CA SER A 282 5.82 7.73 -17.39
C SER A 282 5.68 6.21 -17.34
N THR A 283 5.85 5.58 -16.20
CA THR A 283 5.85 4.11 -16.12
C THR A 283 4.47 3.49 -16.13
N GLY A 284 3.39 4.28 -15.89
CA GLY A 284 2.00 3.81 -15.93
C GLY A 284 1.70 2.59 -15.04
N ILE A 285 2.66 2.18 -14.21
CA ILE A 285 2.50 1.07 -13.28
C ILE A 285 1.70 1.62 -12.10
N SER A 286 0.37 1.60 -12.25
CA SER A 286 -0.47 1.50 -11.08
C SER A 286 -0.01 0.26 -10.31
N ASN A 287 0.22 0.40 -9.00
CA ASN A 287 0.60 -0.71 -8.12
C ASN A 287 -0.38 -1.88 -8.31
N THR A 288 -0.09 -2.73 -9.27
CA THR A 288 -0.60 -4.09 -9.24
C THR A 288 0.19 -4.73 -8.10
N VAL A 289 -0.51 -5.07 -7.02
CA VAL A 289 0.00 -6.03 -6.04
C VAL A 289 0.47 -7.22 -6.87
N VAL A 290 1.78 -7.31 -7.09
CA VAL A 290 2.36 -8.53 -7.67
C VAL A 290 2.36 -9.50 -6.48
N PRO A 291 1.46 -10.49 -6.46
CA PRO A 291 1.56 -11.53 -5.47
C PRO A 291 2.97 -12.11 -5.59
N PRO A 292 3.68 -12.41 -4.50
CA PRO A 292 4.92 -13.13 -4.59
C PRO A 292 4.66 -14.33 -5.50
N ALA A 293 5.41 -14.42 -6.60
CA ALA A 293 5.16 -15.43 -7.62
C ALA A 293 5.16 -16.78 -6.91
N ALA A 294 4.00 -17.43 -6.86
CA ALA A 294 3.86 -18.75 -6.30
C ALA A 294 4.90 -19.63 -7.00
N LYS A 295 6.03 -19.87 -6.36
CA LYS A 295 7.04 -20.80 -6.87
C LYS A 295 6.35 -22.14 -6.87
N ALA A 296 5.84 -22.56 -8.05
CA ALA A 296 5.43 -23.94 -8.23
C ALA A 296 6.59 -24.79 -7.67
N SER A 297 6.33 -25.52 -6.58
CA SER A 297 7.36 -26.28 -5.88
C SER A 297 7.90 -27.32 -6.85
N LYS A 298 9.03 -26.98 -7.49
CA LYS A 298 9.69 -27.88 -8.42
C LYS A 298 10.24 -29.05 -7.63
N ILE A 299 9.91 -30.24 -8.10
CA ILE A 299 10.36 -31.50 -7.50
C ILE A 299 11.52 -32.00 -8.36
N TYR A 300 12.64 -32.36 -7.73
CA TYR A 300 13.82 -32.86 -8.39
C TYR A 300 14.13 -34.28 -7.91
N ASN A 301 14.62 -35.13 -8.79
CA ASN A 301 15.21 -36.42 -8.38
C ASN A 301 16.63 -36.20 -7.80
N LEU A 302 17.25 -37.26 -7.31
CA LEU A 302 18.61 -37.18 -6.74
C LEU A 302 19.69 -36.79 -7.76
N ALA A 303 19.42 -36.90 -9.05
CA ALA A 303 20.31 -36.44 -10.13
C ALA A 303 20.10 -34.94 -10.48
N GLY A 304 19.23 -34.22 -9.74
CA GLY A 304 18.96 -32.82 -9.97
C GLY A 304 18.01 -32.52 -11.16
N GLN A 305 17.41 -33.53 -11.77
CA GLN A 305 16.44 -33.34 -12.86
C GLN A 305 15.06 -33.08 -12.29
N GLN A 306 14.36 -32.08 -12.86
CA GLN A 306 12.99 -31.77 -12.47
C GLN A 306 12.04 -32.93 -12.88
N VAL A 307 11.24 -33.41 -11.92
CA VAL A 307 10.32 -34.53 -12.12
C VAL A 307 8.87 -34.12 -11.79
N SER A 308 7.91 -34.90 -12.29
CA SER A 308 6.49 -34.69 -12.01
C SER A 308 6.10 -35.23 -10.63
N LYS A 309 4.91 -34.83 -10.15
CA LYS A 309 4.32 -35.37 -8.89
C LYS A 309 4.05 -36.90 -8.96
N SER A 310 4.07 -37.49 -10.13
CA SER A 310 3.88 -38.97 -10.32
C SER A 310 5.17 -39.74 -10.34
N TYR A 311 6.33 -39.10 -10.22
CA TYR A 311 7.64 -39.78 -10.17
C TYR A 311 7.74 -40.61 -8.90
N LYS A 312 8.09 -41.90 -9.03
CA LYS A 312 8.30 -42.78 -7.89
C LYS A 312 9.78 -42.89 -7.57
N GLY A 313 10.14 -42.58 -6.32
CA GLY A 313 11.51 -42.62 -5.84
C GLY A 313 11.82 -41.48 -4.86
N VAL A 314 13.11 -41.30 -4.56
CA VAL A 314 13.54 -40.22 -3.67
C VAL A 314 13.55 -38.89 -4.46
N VAL A 315 12.83 -37.89 -3.97
CA VAL A 315 12.76 -36.58 -4.55
C VAL A 315 13.21 -35.50 -3.57
N ILE A 316 13.67 -34.39 -4.10
CA ILE A 316 13.99 -33.18 -3.35
C ILE A 316 12.92 -32.12 -3.69
N LYS A 317 12.20 -31.69 -2.67
CA LYS A 317 11.23 -30.60 -2.75
C LYS A 317 11.56 -29.60 -1.65
N ASN A 318 11.72 -28.32 -1.99
CA ASN A 318 12.10 -27.25 -1.05
C ASN A 318 13.33 -27.60 -0.19
N GLY A 319 14.36 -28.22 -0.80
CA GLY A 319 15.59 -28.61 -0.11
C GLY A 319 15.50 -29.83 0.79
N LYS A 320 14.32 -30.43 1.00
CA LYS A 320 14.10 -31.63 1.81
C LYS A 320 13.92 -32.88 0.93
N LYS A 321 14.35 -34.03 1.41
CA LYS A 321 14.22 -35.35 0.73
C LYS A 321 12.89 -35.99 1.13
N TYR A 322 12.15 -36.46 0.13
CA TYR A 322 10.93 -37.27 0.30
C TYR A 322 10.98 -38.51 -0.55
N VAL A 323 10.29 -39.57 -0.13
CA VAL A 323 10.04 -40.76 -0.92
C VAL A 323 8.64 -40.68 -1.48
N GLN A 324 8.52 -40.68 -2.82
CA GLN A 324 7.22 -40.68 -3.55
C GLN A 324 6.93 -42.07 -4.14
#